data_83bbbdefd25f577774251b07d79b0c53
#
_entry.id   83bbbdefd25f577774251b07d79b0c53
#
_cell.length_a   1.000
_cell.length_b   1.000
_cell.length_c   1.000
_cell.angle_alpha   90.00
_cell.angle_beta   90.00
_cell.angle_gamma   90.00
#
_symmetry.space_group_name_H-M   'P 1'
#
loop_
_entity.id
_entity.type
_entity.pdbx_description
1 polymer ?
#
loop_
_entity_poly.entity_id
_entity_poly.type
_entity_poly.pdbx_seq_one_letter_code
_entity_poly.pdbx_strand_id
1 'polypeptide(L)'
;MNQPLVTRKHISRRCDTLTLAKPACVRLTLPEGATSFRPIPRPNWISPMPSAKTTSRPAKSGQGRSVSPAPAWGTRPRTARLVLADGTVIEGYGLGATGKAPGEVCFNTAITGYQEILTDPSYAGQIITFTFPHIGNVGANDEDIETSNLASSSGVRGCVLKADITNPSNYRATKHLDAWLKARGIIGIAGIDTRALTTLIREKGMANAVIAHNPKATFNIDALKREAAEWPGLEGMDLAREVSATQRYDWNEKLWQWDEGYSQQTKPRFKVVAMDFGAKRNILRCLAEQGCNVTVVPATTSAEDILAMNPDGVFLSNGPGDPAATGEYAVPEIRKLVASGKPVFGICLGHQMLALALGARTVKMHQGHHGANHPVKDHTTGKVEITSMNHGFAVDRDSLPANVEETHVSLFDGSNCGIQLKGKPVYSVQHHPEASPGPQDSHYLFARFAAYMEKANG
;
A
#
# COMPACT_ATOMS: atom_id res chain seq x y z
N MET A 1 -64.46 -16.70 -10.53
CA MET A 1 -65.23 -15.55 -11.07
C MET A 1 -64.25 -14.40 -11.24
N ASN A 2 -64.04 -14.07 -12.51
CA ASN A 2 -63.53 -12.83 -13.10
C ASN A 2 -62.28 -12.13 -12.60
N GLN A 3 -61.24 -12.34 -13.41
CA GLN A 3 -60.23 -11.33 -13.70
C GLN A 3 -60.77 -10.26 -14.65
N PRO A 4 -60.14 -9.08 -14.74
CA PRO A 4 -59.88 -8.55 -16.08
C PRO A 4 -58.43 -8.27 -16.40
N LEU A 5 -58.08 -8.64 -17.63
CA LEU A 5 -56.91 -8.28 -18.41
C LEU A 5 -56.76 -6.74 -18.53
N VAL A 6 -55.53 -6.26 -18.44
CA VAL A 6 -55.14 -4.93 -18.94
C VAL A 6 -54.05 -5.07 -20.00
N THR A 7 -54.38 -4.56 -21.16
CA THR A 7 -53.69 -4.57 -22.44
C THR A 7 -52.40 -3.79 -22.46
N ARG A 8 -51.37 -4.36 -23.11
CA ARG A 8 -50.15 -3.69 -23.55
C ARG A 8 -50.45 -2.66 -24.64
N LYS A 9 -50.05 -1.42 -24.43
CA LYS A 9 -49.90 -0.42 -25.50
C LYS A 9 -48.44 -0.32 -25.90
N HIS A 10 -48.15 -0.64 -27.16
CA HIS A 10 -46.93 -0.29 -27.87
C HIS A 10 -46.81 1.24 -28.00
N ILE A 11 -45.69 1.81 -27.57
CA ILE A 11 -45.27 3.16 -27.96
C ILE A 11 -44.00 3.03 -28.74
N SER A 12 -44.08 3.16 -30.05
CA SER A 12 -43.02 3.41 -30.99
C SER A 12 -42.51 4.84 -30.75
N ARG A 13 -41.24 5.02 -30.42
CA ARG A 13 -40.57 6.33 -30.50
C ARG A 13 -39.47 6.28 -31.55
N ARG A 14 -39.64 7.18 -32.52
CA ARG A 14 -38.69 7.48 -33.59
C ARG A 14 -37.39 8.00 -33.01
N CYS A 15 -36.27 7.52 -33.61
CA CYS A 15 -34.94 8.15 -33.46
C CYS A 15 -34.95 9.49 -34.20
N ASP A 16 -34.81 10.57 -33.43
CA ASP A 16 -34.40 11.86 -33.99
C ASP A 16 -32.92 12.09 -33.72
N THR A 17 -32.24 12.36 -34.81
CA THR A 17 -30.82 12.68 -34.93
C THR A 17 -30.46 13.91 -34.08
N LEU A 18 -29.67 13.70 -33.03
CA LEU A 18 -29.03 14.81 -32.27
C LEU A 18 -27.74 15.24 -32.98
N THR A 19 -27.79 16.39 -33.58
CA THR A 19 -26.66 17.12 -34.13
C THR A 19 -25.77 17.62 -32.98
N LEU A 20 -24.51 17.16 -32.91
CA LEU A 20 -23.52 17.66 -31.96
C LEU A 20 -23.16 19.12 -32.28
N ALA A 21 -23.50 20.03 -31.39
CA ALA A 21 -23.05 21.41 -31.40
C ALA A 21 -21.56 21.46 -30.98
N LYS A 22 -20.74 22.20 -31.75
CA LYS A 22 -19.32 22.44 -31.46
C LYS A 22 -19.18 23.21 -30.14
N PRO A 23 -18.14 22.90 -29.30
CA PRO A 23 -17.89 23.67 -28.09
C PRO A 23 -17.46 25.12 -28.42
N ALA A 24 -18.14 26.08 -27.82
CA ALA A 24 -17.81 27.49 -27.89
C ALA A 24 -16.44 27.74 -27.20
N CYS A 25 -15.52 28.36 -27.94
CA CYS A 25 -14.24 28.81 -27.42
C CYS A 25 -14.50 29.99 -26.48
N VAL A 26 -14.37 29.81 -25.16
CA VAL A 26 -14.41 30.92 -24.20
C VAL A 26 -13.08 31.66 -24.28
N ARG A 27 -13.11 32.84 -24.86
CA ARG A 27 -11.98 33.78 -24.88
C ARG A 27 -11.92 34.45 -23.50
N LEU A 28 -10.94 34.06 -22.68
CA LEU A 28 -10.60 34.78 -21.45
C LEU A 28 -9.92 36.09 -21.83
N THR A 29 -10.62 37.20 -21.67
CA THR A 29 -10.04 38.55 -21.73
C THR A 29 -9.38 38.85 -20.39
N LEU A 30 -8.05 38.99 -20.39
CA LEU A 30 -7.30 39.53 -19.26
C LEU A 30 -7.55 41.04 -19.15
N PRO A 31 -7.65 41.61 -17.92
CA PRO A 31 -7.77 43.04 -17.75
C PRO A 31 -6.46 43.75 -18.16
N GLU A 32 -6.59 44.78 -18.95
CA GLU A 32 -5.48 45.70 -19.30
C GLU A 32 -4.99 46.42 -18.05
N GLY A 33 -3.72 46.27 -17.70
CA GLY A 33 -3.09 47.09 -16.65
C GLY A 33 -2.02 46.41 -15.78
N ALA A 34 -1.26 45.43 -16.25
CA ALA A 34 -0.09 44.95 -15.53
C ALA A 34 1.15 44.86 -16.41
N THR A 35 1.75 46.01 -16.72
CA THR A 35 3.11 46.09 -17.24
C THR A 35 4.07 46.35 -16.07
N SER A 36 4.70 45.30 -15.58
CA SER A 36 6.11 45.18 -15.18
C SER A 36 6.32 43.93 -14.33
N PHE A 37 6.71 42.84 -14.99
CA PHE A 37 7.39 41.74 -14.29
C PHE A 37 8.78 42.25 -13.88
N ARG A 38 8.99 42.41 -12.57
CA ARG A 38 10.35 42.51 -12.02
C ARG A 38 10.99 41.15 -12.15
N PRO A 39 12.18 40.98 -12.75
CA PRO A 39 12.89 39.72 -12.75
C PRO A 39 13.27 39.37 -11.31
N ILE A 40 12.92 38.13 -10.88
CA ILE A 40 13.36 37.54 -9.62
C ILE A 40 14.90 37.51 -9.66
N PRO A 41 15.62 38.04 -8.64
CA PRO A 41 17.07 37.94 -8.58
C PRO A 41 17.47 36.45 -8.55
N ARG A 42 18.34 36.04 -9.48
CA ARG A 42 18.93 34.69 -9.45
C ARG A 42 19.75 34.54 -8.17
N PRO A 43 19.59 33.46 -7.40
CA PRO A 43 20.45 33.24 -6.26
C PRO A 43 21.90 33.03 -6.71
N ASN A 44 22.84 33.70 -6.05
CA ASN A 44 24.30 33.70 -6.31
C ASN A 44 24.96 32.37 -5.87
N TRP A 45 24.52 31.23 -6.46
CA TRP A 45 25.10 29.91 -6.15
C TRP A 45 26.02 29.34 -7.23
N ILE A 46 26.36 30.14 -8.25
CA ILE A 46 27.32 29.70 -9.27
C ILE A 46 28.56 30.58 -9.16
N SER A 47 29.45 30.19 -8.24
CA SER A 47 30.87 30.57 -8.33
C SER A 47 31.49 29.72 -9.45
N PRO A 48 32.26 30.31 -10.40
CA PRO A 48 32.91 29.49 -11.41
C PRO A 48 33.97 28.62 -10.76
N MET A 49 33.90 27.33 -11.03
CA MET A 49 34.95 26.38 -10.63
C MET A 49 36.28 26.84 -11.24
N PRO A 50 37.40 26.81 -10.48
CA PRO A 50 38.72 27.09 -11.03
C PRO A 50 39.08 26.05 -12.08
N SER A 51 39.53 26.51 -13.24
CA SER A 51 39.99 25.66 -14.33
C SER A 51 41.13 24.73 -13.86
N ALA A 52 40.86 23.44 -13.84
CA ALA A 52 41.86 22.42 -13.56
C ALA A 52 42.93 22.44 -14.67
N LYS A 53 44.15 22.73 -14.30
CA LYS A 53 45.32 22.58 -15.20
C LYS A 53 45.46 21.08 -15.51
N THR A 54 45.26 20.74 -16.78
CA THR A 54 45.48 19.42 -17.33
C THR A 54 47.01 19.14 -17.32
N THR A 55 47.48 18.38 -16.34
CA THR A 55 48.77 17.71 -16.45
C THR A 55 48.54 16.35 -17.12
N SER A 56 48.97 16.25 -18.35
CA SER A 56 48.96 15.01 -19.13
C SER A 56 49.87 13.98 -18.49
N ARG A 57 49.29 12.95 -17.89
CA ARG A 57 49.99 11.73 -17.44
C ARG A 57 49.96 10.74 -18.61
N PRO A 58 51.09 10.08 -19.01
CA PRO A 58 51.08 9.15 -20.12
C PRO A 58 50.18 7.94 -19.81
N ALA A 59 49.29 7.61 -20.74
CA ALA A 59 48.44 6.45 -20.67
C ALA A 59 49.25 5.16 -20.69
N LYS A 60 49.20 4.38 -19.61
CA LYS A 60 49.57 2.96 -19.65
C LYS A 60 48.54 2.24 -20.48
N SER A 61 48.99 1.57 -21.55
CA SER A 61 48.19 0.65 -22.37
C SER A 61 47.67 -0.50 -21.50
N GLY A 62 46.47 -0.31 -20.94
CA GLY A 62 45.70 -1.38 -20.29
C GLY A 62 45.02 -2.22 -21.35
N GLN A 63 45.29 -3.52 -21.33
CA GLN A 63 44.59 -4.51 -22.15
C GLN A 63 43.07 -4.28 -22.03
N GLY A 64 42.41 -3.99 -23.14
CA GLY A 64 40.98 -3.80 -23.24
C GLY A 64 40.27 -5.07 -22.76
N ARG A 65 39.59 -5.00 -21.63
CA ARG A 65 38.52 -5.94 -21.32
C ARG A 65 37.48 -5.77 -22.42
N SER A 66 37.35 -6.76 -23.30
CA SER A 66 36.23 -6.84 -24.24
C SER A 66 34.96 -6.93 -23.43
N VAL A 67 34.23 -5.81 -23.32
CA VAL A 67 32.88 -5.82 -22.82
C VAL A 67 32.07 -6.47 -23.91
N SER A 68 31.68 -7.74 -23.70
CA SER A 68 30.71 -8.38 -24.58
C SER A 68 29.46 -7.53 -24.66
N PRO A 69 28.95 -7.19 -25.85
CA PRO A 69 27.70 -6.42 -25.93
C PRO A 69 26.60 -7.20 -25.22
N ALA A 70 25.83 -6.49 -24.37
CA ALA A 70 24.66 -7.08 -23.72
C ALA A 70 23.76 -7.69 -24.83
N PRO A 71 23.28 -8.94 -24.67
CA PRO A 71 22.44 -9.56 -25.68
C PRO A 71 21.20 -8.69 -25.90
N ALA A 72 20.81 -8.52 -27.19
CA ALA A 72 19.58 -7.82 -27.53
C ALA A 72 18.39 -8.52 -26.83
N TRP A 73 17.39 -7.75 -26.38
CA TRP A 73 16.21 -8.23 -25.63
C TRP A 73 15.56 -9.50 -26.22
N GLY A 74 15.58 -9.66 -27.55
CA GLY A 74 15.00 -10.82 -28.24
C GLY A 74 15.79 -12.13 -28.10
N THR A 75 17.03 -12.13 -27.60
CA THR A 75 17.91 -13.30 -27.47
C THR A 75 18.05 -13.81 -26.04
N ARG A 76 17.58 -13.04 -25.06
CA ARG A 76 17.62 -13.42 -23.63
C ARG A 76 16.56 -14.48 -23.34
N PRO A 77 16.90 -15.63 -22.72
CA PRO A 77 15.93 -16.66 -22.38
C PRO A 77 14.91 -16.13 -21.35
N ARG A 78 13.64 -16.49 -21.54
CA ARG A 78 12.54 -16.16 -20.61
C ARG A 78 12.56 -17.14 -19.45
N THR A 79 13.19 -16.76 -18.36
CA THR A 79 13.47 -17.60 -17.18
C THR A 79 12.41 -17.50 -16.08
N ALA A 80 11.30 -16.78 -16.32
CA ALA A 80 10.19 -16.71 -15.38
C ALA A 80 8.83 -16.91 -16.03
N ARG A 81 7.88 -17.35 -15.22
CA ARG A 81 6.46 -17.54 -15.57
C ARG A 81 5.57 -16.95 -14.49
N LEU A 82 4.50 -16.29 -14.92
CA LEU A 82 3.33 -16.02 -14.10
C LEU A 82 2.18 -16.82 -14.69
N VAL A 83 1.63 -17.74 -13.90
CA VAL A 83 0.56 -18.66 -14.33
C VAL A 83 -0.67 -18.37 -13.50
N LEU A 84 -1.74 -17.89 -14.13
CA LEU A 84 -3.00 -17.57 -13.48
C LEU A 84 -3.88 -18.82 -13.32
N ALA A 85 -4.80 -18.80 -12.38
CA ALA A 85 -5.73 -19.89 -12.12
C ALA A 85 -6.65 -20.22 -13.32
N ASP A 86 -6.92 -19.25 -14.21
CA ASP A 86 -7.68 -19.46 -15.45
C ASP A 86 -6.85 -20.17 -16.54
N GLY A 87 -5.62 -20.54 -16.25
CA GLY A 87 -4.70 -21.22 -17.18
C GLY A 87 -3.87 -20.27 -18.05
N THR A 88 -4.04 -18.96 -17.93
CA THR A 88 -3.22 -17.95 -18.63
C THR A 88 -1.76 -18.07 -18.19
N VAL A 89 -0.84 -18.12 -19.16
CA VAL A 89 0.61 -18.18 -18.91
C VAL A 89 1.28 -16.95 -19.48
N ILE A 90 1.96 -16.20 -18.63
CA ILE A 90 2.70 -15.01 -18.99
C ILE A 90 4.19 -15.29 -18.81
N GLU A 91 4.98 -15.06 -19.85
CA GLU A 91 6.41 -15.35 -19.90
C GLU A 91 7.25 -14.08 -19.79
N GLY A 92 8.29 -14.11 -18.96
CA GLY A 92 9.19 -12.98 -18.78
C GLY A 92 10.59 -13.36 -18.34
N TYR A 93 11.35 -12.34 -17.97
CA TYR A 93 12.72 -12.46 -17.48
C TYR A 93 12.71 -12.55 -15.96
N GLY A 94 13.30 -13.59 -15.42
CA GLY A 94 13.37 -13.79 -13.98
C GLY A 94 14.32 -12.82 -13.30
N LEU A 95 13.93 -12.39 -12.12
CA LEU A 95 14.63 -11.50 -11.21
C LEU A 95 14.55 -12.06 -9.79
N GLY A 96 15.46 -11.60 -8.91
CA GLY A 96 15.45 -11.94 -7.49
C GLY A 96 15.68 -13.42 -7.23
N ALA A 97 14.89 -14.00 -6.33
CA ALA A 97 15.03 -15.39 -5.91
C ALA A 97 14.60 -16.37 -7.01
N THR A 98 15.17 -17.58 -6.97
CA THR A 98 14.73 -18.72 -7.80
C THR A 98 13.74 -19.56 -7.00
N GLY A 99 12.78 -20.18 -7.70
CA GLY A 99 11.75 -21.00 -7.07
C GLY A 99 10.36 -20.67 -7.62
N LYS A 100 9.34 -21.00 -6.84
CA LYS A 100 7.94 -20.69 -7.14
C LYS A 100 7.19 -20.31 -5.88
N ALA A 101 6.15 -19.49 -6.03
CA ALA A 101 5.25 -19.14 -4.94
C ALA A 101 3.82 -18.90 -5.47
N PRO A 102 2.79 -19.50 -4.85
CA PRO A 102 1.41 -19.15 -5.10
C PRO A 102 1.03 -17.86 -4.38
N GLY A 103 0.08 -17.12 -4.93
CA GLY A 103 -0.43 -15.89 -4.34
C GLY A 103 -1.53 -15.23 -5.18
N GLU A 104 -2.22 -14.27 -4.60
CA GLU A 104 -3.21 -13.45 -5.29
C GLU A 104 -2.51 -12.32 -6.04
N VAL A 105 -2.80 -12.15 -7.32
CA VAL A 105 -2.22 -11.05 -8.13
C VAL A 105 -3.00 -9.77 -7.90
N CYS A 106 -2.33 -8.77 -7.36
CA CYS A 106 -2.83 -7.40 -7.29
C CYS A 106 -1.97 -6.45 -8.15
N PHE A 107 -2.38 -5.20 -8.30
CA PHE A 107 -1.55 -4.16 -8.90
C PHE A 107 -1.34 -3.00 -7.94
N ASN A 108 -0.25 -2.26 -8.11
CA ASN A 108 0.01 -1.03 -7.36
C ASN A 108 0.30 0.12 -8.32
N THR A 109 -0.35 1.28 -8.11
CA THR A 109 -0.25 2.45 -8.98
C THR A 109 0.75 3.51 -8.50
N ALA A 110 1.44 3.28 -7.38
CA ALA A 110 2.46 4.20 -6.87
C ALA A 110 3.64 4.32 -7.85
N ILE A 111 4.14 5.53 -8.03
CA ILE A 111 5.28 5.82 -8.91
C ILE A 111 6.63 5.75 -8.18
N THR A 112 6.61 5.60 -6.86
CA THR A 112 7.79 5.56 -5.97
C THR A 112 7.52 4.62 -4.80
N GLY A 113 8.54 4.34 -3.96
CA GLY A 113 8.37 3.57 -2.73
C GLY A 113 8.18 2.07 -2.96
N TYR A 114 8.74 1.53 -4.03
CA TYR A 114 8.61 0.10 -4.31
C TYR A 114 9.23 -0.79 -3.24
N GLN A 115 10.26 -0.31 -2.52
CA GLN A 115 10.91 -1.05 -1.45
C GLN A 115 10.01 -1.13 -0.22
N GLU A 116 9.39 -0.02 0.15
CA GLU A 116 8.39 0.06 1.21
C GLU A 116 7.17 -0.82 0.88
N ILE A 117 6.67 -0.76 -0.36
CA ILE A 117 5.58 -1.62 -0.84
C ILE A 117 5.95 -3.10 -0.72
N LEU A 118 7.15 -3.50 -1.15
CA LEU A 118 7.61 -4.89 -1.09
C LEU A 118 7.92 -5.38 0.34
N THR A 119 7.98 -4.48 1.31
CA THR A 119 8.19 -4.79 2.72
C THR A 119 6.97 -4.51 3.60
N ASP A 120 5.87 -4.00 3.02
CA ASP A 120 4.62 -3.82 3.74
C ASP A 120 3.97 -5.18 4.04
N PRO A 121 3.79 -5.55 5.32
CA PRO A 121 3.18 -6.83 5.70
C PRO A 121 1.78 -7.03 5.14
N SER A 122 1.05 -5.95 4.83
CA SER A 122 -0.31 -6.00 4.26
C SER A 122 -0.37 -6.69 2.89
N TYR A 123 0.77 -6.85 2.19
CA TYR A 123 0.86 -7.64 0.95
C TYR A 123 1.19 -9.12 1.17
N ALA A 124 1.13 -9.63 2.39
CA ALA A 124 1.36 -11.06 2.62
C ALA A 124 0.40 -11.92 1.79
N GLY A 125 0.96 -12.93 1.13
CA GLY A 125 0.20 -13.80 0.23
C GLY A 125 -0.06 -13.23 -1.17
N GLN A 126 0.41 -12.01 -1.50
CA GLN A 126 0.15 -11.37 -2.80
C GLN A 126 1.36 -11.33 -3.73
N ILE A 127 1.09 -11.26 -5.04
CA ILE A 127 2.04 -11.02 -6.13
C ILE A 127 1.72 -9.63 -6.69
N ILE A 128 2.64 -8.68 -6.51
CA ILE A 128 2.39 -7.26 -6.81
C ILE A 128 2.78 -6.93 -8.25
N THR A 129 1.82 -6.47 -9.05
CA THR A 129 2.07 -5.91 -10.38
C THR A 129 2.29 -4.41 -10.28
N PHE A 130 3.51 -3.94 -10.51
CA PHE A 130 3.79 -2.51 -10.55
C PHE A 130 3.37 -1.89 -11.87
N THR A 131 2.48 -0.89 -11.83
CA THR A 131 2.05 -0.18 -13.05
C THR A 131 3.08 0.84 -13.52
N PHE A 132 3.90 1.37 -12.61
CA PHE A 132 5.03 2.24 -12.96
C PHE A 132 6.12 1.41 -13.65
N PRO A 133 6.60 1.84 -14.85
CA PRO A 133 7.44 0.99 -15.69
C PRO A 133 8.88 0.81 -15.19
N HIS A 134 9.42 1.76 -14.42
CA HIS A 134 10.85 1.82 -14.06
C HIS A 134 11.08 1.52 -12.57
N ILE A 135 10.78 0.30 -12.14
CA ILE A 135 11.02 -0.16 -10.78
C ILE A 135 12.51 -0.52 -10.60
N GLY A 136 13.10 -0.09 -9.49
CA GLY A 136 14.51 -0.32 -9.17
C GLY A 136 15.46 0.78 -9.64
N ASN A 137 14.97 1.79 -10.34
CA ASN A 137 15.76 2.91 -10.86
C ASN A 137 16.48 3.75 -9.79
N VAL A 138 15.97 3.77 -8.57
CA VAL A 138 16.59 4.45 -7.42
C VAL A 138 17.36 3.50 -6.49
N GLY A 139 17.43 2.20 -6.83
CA GLY A 139 18.11 1.18 -6.03
C GLY A 139 17.36 0.74 -4.78
N ALA A 140 18.06 0.15 -3.85
CA ALA A 140 17.55 -0.25 -2.55
C ALA A 140 18.57 0.10 -1.44
N ASN A 141 18.06 0.22 -0.21
CA ASN A 141 18.85 0.51 0.99
C ASN A 141 18.28 -0.28 2.19
N ASP A 142 18.89 -0.13 3.36
CA ASP A 142 18.46 -0.84 4.57
C ASP A 142 17.53 0.02 5.48
N GLU A 143 17.23 1.25 5.09
CA GLU A 143 16.39 2.20 5.85
C GLU A 143 14.92 2.17 5.41
N ASP A 144 14.66 2.09 4.09
CA ASP A 144 13.32 2.19 3.49
C ASP A 144 12.61 0.83 3.55
N ILE A 145 12.41 0.31 4.76
CA ILE A 145 11.74 -0.98 5.02
C ILE A 145 10.65 -0.83 6.08
N GLU A 146 9.51 -1.48 5.86
CA GLU A 146 8.32 -1.36 6.70
C GLU A 146 8.16 -2.50 7.71
N THR A 147 8.91 -3.57 7.59
CA THR A 147 8.91 -4.66 8.58
C THR A 147 10.32 -5.11 8.94
N SER A 148 10.51 -5.45 10.22
CA SER A 148 11.72 -6.12 10.70
C SER A 148 11.65 -7.63 10.54
N ASN A 149 10.45 -8.19 10.40
CA ASN A 149 10.27 -9.62 10.19
C ASN A 149 10.71 -9.99 8.77
N LEU A 150 11.90 -10.59 8.68
CA LEU A 150 12.50 -11.06 7.44
C LEU A 150 12.04 -12.47 7.06
N ALA A 151 11.18 -13.10 7.86
CA ALA A 151 10.65 -14.42 7.56
C ALA A 151 9.82 -14.34 6.27
N SER A 152 10.42 -14.73 5.17
CA SER A 152 9.91 -14.61 3.81
C SER A 152 8.64 -15.41 3.53
N SER A 153 8.27 -16.34 4.41
CA SER A 153 7.08 -17.18 4.23
C SER A 153 5.76 -16.42 4.36
N SER A 154 5.75 -15.33 5.14
CA SER A 154 4.56 -14.52 5.42
C SER A 154 4.50 -13.17 4.69
N GLY A 155 5.51 -12.82 3.87
CA GLY A 155 5.55 -11.56 3.13
C GLY A 155 4.95 -11.65 1.72
N VAL A 156 5.27 -10.62 0.90
CA VAL A 156 4.94 -10.59 -0.54
C VAL A 156 5.50 -11.83 -1.24
N ARG A 157 4.69 -12.45 -2.10
CA ARG A 157 5.08 -13.68 -2.83
C ARG A 157 5.96 -13.42 -4.03
N GLY A 158 5.83 -12.25 -4.64
CA GLY A 158 6.63 -11.85 -5.79
C GLY A 158 6.21 -10.52 -6.37
N CYS A 159 6.93 -10.09 -7.41
CA CYS A 159 6.64 -8.85 -8.11
C CYS A 159 6.72 -9.00 -9.63
N VAL A 160 5.85 -8.26 -10.32
CA VAL A 160 5.75 -8.22 -11.79
C VAL A 160 6.11 -6.82 -12.27
N LEU A 161 7.13 -6.73 -13.13
CA LEU A 161 7.72 -5.49 -13.61
C LEU A 161 7.60 -5.37 -15.13
N LYS A 162 7.45 -4.13 -15.63
CA LYS A 162 7.44 -3.86 -17.06
C LYS A 162 8.85 -3.85 -17.64
N ALA A 163 9.71 -2.98 -17.14
CA ALA A 163 11.08 -2.82 -17.61
C ALA A 163 12.05 -3.70 -16.81
N ASP A 164 13.22 -3.93 -17.38
CA ASP A 164 14.34 -4.49 -16.65
C ASP A 164 14.86 -3.50 -15.60
N ILE A 165 15.47 -4.02 -14.53
CA ILE A 165 16.04 -3.17 -13.48
C ILE A 165 17.33 -2.54 -13.98
N THR A 166 17.38 -1.21 -13.96
CA THR A 166 18.59 -0.45 -14.32
C THR A 166 19.54 -0.32 -13.13
N ASN A 167 20.78 0.09 -13.40
CA ASN A 167 21.68 0.52 -12.33
C ASN A 167 21.06 1.69 -11.57
N PRO A 168 21.21 1.72 -10.23
CA PRO A 168 20.57 2.74 -9.41
C PRO A 168 21.15 4.15 -9.68
N SER A 169 20.25 5.14 -9.70
CA SER A 169 20.56 6.56 -9.91
C SER A 169 20.12 7.41 -8.73
N ASN A 170 20.38 6.96 -7.50
CA ASN A 170 20.06 7.70 -6.28
C ASN A 170 21.20 7.59 -5.28
N TYR A 171 21.53 8.69 -4.56
CA TYR A 171 22.62 8.75 -3.59
C TYR A 171 22.40 7.83 -2.37
N ARG A 172 21.13 7.52 -2.03
CA ARG A 172 20.79 6.61 -0.93
C ARG A 172 20.87 5.12 -1.32
N ALA A 173 21.13 4.81 -2.60
CA ALA A 173 21.24 3.44 -3.06
C ALA A 173 22.49 2.76 -2.48
N THR A 174 22.30 1.69 -1.74
CA THR A 174 23.40 0.82 -1.23
C THR A 174 23.44 -0.51 -1.98
N LYS A 175 22.33 -0.90 -2.62
CA LYS A 175 22.15 -2.19 -3.30
C LYS A 175 21.38 -2.02 -4.60
N HIS A 176 21.69 -2.89 -5.57
CA HIS A 176 20.86 -3.07 -6.75
C HIS A 176 19.59 -3.85 -6.36
N LEU A 177 18.42 -3.47 -6.90
CA LEU A 177 17.14 -4.06 -6.48
C LEU A 177 17.08 -5.58 -6.72
N ASP A 178 17.65 -6.10 -7.83
CA ASP A 178 17.67 -7.55 -8.08
C ASP A 178 18.42 -8.32 -6.97
N ALA A 179 19.57 -7.80 -6.53
CA ALA A 179 20.35 -8.39 -5.43
C ALA A 179 19.58 -8.32 -4.11
N TRP A 180 18.84 -7.22 -3.89
CA TRP A 180 18.02 -7.02 -2.70
C TRP A 180 16.82 -7.99 -2.69
N LEU A 181 16.12 -8.16 -3.82
CA LEU A 181 15.04 -9.14 -3.98
C LEU A 181 15.53 -10.56 -3.69
N LYS A 182 16.70 -10.92 -4.27
CA LYS A 182 17.32 -12.22 -4.05
C LYS A 182 17.64 -12.49 -2.59
N ALA A 183 18.22 -11.50 -1.90
CA ALA A 183 18.57 -11.62 -0.47
C ALA A 183 17.33 -11.80 0.43
N ARG A 184 16.15 -11.31 -0.02
CA ARG A 184 14.87 -11.43 0.70
C ARG A 184 14.02 -12.62 0.24
N GLY A 185 14.48 -13.43 -0.68
CA GLY A 185 13.72 -14.55 -1.19
C GLY A 185 12.53 -14.17 -2.07
N ILE A 186 12.45 -12.91 -2.54
CA ILE A 186 11.34 -12.42 -3.37
C ILE A 186 11.60 -12.79 -4.82
N ILE A 187 10.61 -13.42 -5.46
CA ILE A 187 10.64 -13.80 -6.86
C ILE A 187 10.14 -12.61 -7.70
N GLY A 188 10.89 -12.27 -8.77
CA GLY A 188 10.48 -11.22 -9.69
C GLY A 188 10.37 -11.72 -11.13
N ILE A 189 9.50 -11.08 -11.91
CA ILE A 189 9.39 -11.26 -13.35
C ILE A 189 9.33 -9.89 -14.04
N ALA A 190 10.21 -9.67 -15.03
CA ALA A 190 10.24 -8.44 -15.82
C ALA A 190 9.96 -8.71 -17.31
N GLY A 191 9.77 -7.63 -18.08
CA GLY A 191 9.44 -7.72 -19.51
C GLY A 191 7.97 -8.03 -19.77
N ILE A 192 7.09 -7.72 -18.80
CA ILE A 192 5.66 -7.99 -18.87
C ILE A 192 4.89 -6.73 -19.29
N ASP A 193 3.85 -6.90 -20.07
CA ASP A 193 2.85 -5.84 -20.26
C ASP A 193 1.99 -5.71 -19.00
N THR A 194 2.52 -4.95 -18.03
CA THR A 194 1.85 -4.71 -16.75
C THR A 194 0.55 -3.94 -16.90
N ARG A 195 0.38 -3.15 -17.99
CA ARG A 195 -0.88 -2.47 -18.29
C ARG A 195 -1.96 -3.47 -18.71
N ALA A 196 -1.65 -4.41 -19.60
CA ALA A 196 -2.58 -5.48 -19.99
C ALA A 196 -2.97 -6.35 -18.79
N LEU A 197 -2.01 -6.72 -17.93
CA LEU A 197 -2.29 -7.47 -16.70
C LEU A 197 -3.17 -6.69 -15.73
N THR A 198 -2.92 -5.39 -15.53
CA THR A 198 -3.77 -4.52 -14.70
C THR A 198 -5.20 -4.42 -15.25
N THR A 199 -5.36 -4.33 -16.58
CA THR A 199 -6.67 -4.32 -17.22
C THR A 199 -7.41 -5.64 -16.96
N LEU A 200 -6.72 -6.78 -17.09
CA LEU A 200 -7.28 -8.10 -16.81
C LEU A 200 -7.76 -8.22 -15.35
N ILE A 201 -6.97 -7.72 -14.38
CA ILE A 201 -7.34 -7.73 -12.96
C ILE A 201 -8.59 -6.85 -12.73
N ARG A 202 -8.68 -5.69 -13.39
CA ARG A 202 -9.85 -4.80 -13.27
C ARG A 202 -11.13 -5.41 -13.87
N GLU A 203 -11.01 -6.19 -14.92
CA GLU A 203 -12.14 -6.82 -15.60
C GLU A 203 -12.59 -8.11 -14.93
N LYS A 204 -11.66 -8.95 -14.49
CA LYS A 204 -11.94 -10.29 -13.95
C LYS A 204 -11.86 -10.39 -12.42
N GLY A 205 -11.34 -9.38 -11.74
CA GLY A 205 -11.00 -9.42 -10.32
C GLY A 205 -9.56 -9.89 -10.07
N MET A 206 -9.14 -9.84 -8.81
CA MET A 206 -7.85 -10.36 -8.37
C MET A 206 -7.82 -11.88 -8.55
N ALA A 207 -6.84 -12.37 -9.34
CA ALA A 207 -6.72 -13.76 -9.69
C ALA A 207 -5.66 -14.47 -8.83
N ASN A 208 -5.94 -15.71 -8.45
CA ASN A 208 -4.92 -16.61 -7.92
C ASN A 208 -3.91 -16.94 -9.01
N ALA A 209 -2.63 -17.03 -8.65
CA ALA A 209 -1.54 -17.31 -9.58
C ALA A 209 -0.37 -18.00 -8.90
N VAL A 210 0.53 -18.53 -9.72
CA VAL A 210 1.87 -18.94 -9.30
C VAL A 210 2.90 -18.13 -10.08
N ILE A 211 3.79 -17.44 -9.36
CA ILE A 211 5.00 -16.85 -9.93
C ILE A 211 6.15 -17.87 -9.81
N ALA A 212 6.92 -18.06 -10.89
CA ALA A 212 8.03 -19.01 -10.89
C ALA A 212 9.24 -18.43 -11.64
N HIS A 213 10.44 -18.60 -11.08
CA HIS A 213 11.72 -18.24 -11.67
C HIS A 213 12.66 -19.44 -11.66
N ASN A 214 13.11 -19.86 -12.86
CA ASN A 214 14.09 -20.92 -13.04
C ASN A 214 15.15 -20.49 -14.08
N PRO A 215 16.41 -20.28 -13.70
CA PRO A 215 17.48 -19.87 -14.61
C PRO A 215 17.66 -20.79 -15.83
N LYS A 216 17.27 -22.06 -15.73
CA LYS A 216 17.32 -23.04 -16.82
C LYS A 216 16.12 -22.91 -17.78
N ALA A 217 15.17 -22.01 -17.51
CA ALA A 217 13.93 -21.80 -18.28
C ALA A 217 13.08 -23.08 -18.47
N THR A 218 13.19 -24.04 -17.55
CA THR A 218 12.45 -25.32 -17.59
C THR A 218 11.30 -25.26 -16.59
N PHE A 219 10.06 -25.45 -17.07
CA PHE A 219 8.85 -25.35 -16.23
C PHE A 219 7.90 -26.50 -16.57
N ASN A 220 7.31 -27.10 -15.54
CA ASN A 220 6.13 -27.96 -15.68
C ASN A 220 4.89 -27.07 -15.60
N ILE A 221 4.43 -26.59 -16.77
CA ILE A 221 3.31 -25.63 -16.85
C ILE A 221 2.02 -26.22 -16.28
N ASP A 222 1.73 -27.51 -16.52
CA ASP A 222 0.53 -28.13 -16.01
C ASP A 222 0.52 -28.25 -14.47
N ALA A 223 1.69 -28.47 -13.88
CA ALA A 223 1.83 -28.45 -12.41
C ALA A 223 1.60 -27.02 -11.85
N LEU A 224 2.14 -26.00 -12.51
CA LEU A 224 1.92 -24.59 -12.08
C LEU A 224 0.45 -24.17 -12.23
N LYS A 225 -0.23 -24.62 -13.31
CA LYS A 225 -1.67 -24.36 -13.48
C LYS A 225 -2.51 -25.01 -12.38
N ARG A 226 -2.23 -26.27 -12.05
CA ARG A 226 -2.93 -26.94 -10.94
C ARG A 226 -2.70 -26.22 -9.62
N GLU A 227 -1.46 -25.87 -9.29
CA GLU A 227 -1.13 -25.16 -8.07
C GLU A 227 -1.82 -23.79 -7.97
N ALA A 228 -1.90 -23.05 -9.08
CA ALA A 228 -2.62 -21.78 -9.14
C ALA A 228 -4.13 -21.95 -8.92
N ALA A 229 -4.73 -22.99 -9.48
CA ALA A 229 -6.15 -23.29 -9.35
C ALA A 229 -6.52 -23.84 -7.98
N GLU A 230 -5.64 -24.59 -7.34
CA GLU A 230 -5.85 -25.21 -6.03
C GLU A 230 -5.53 -24.28 -4.86
N TRP A 231 -4.85 -23.16 -5.10
CA TRP A 231 -4.55 -22.20 -4.04
C TRP A 231 -5.85 -21.53 -3.58
N PRO A 232 -6.17 -21.55 -2.26
CA PRO A 232 -7.50 -21.16 -1.75
C PRO A 232 -7.81 -19.66 -1.90
N GLY A 233 -6.82 -18.83 -2.18
CA GLY A 233 -6.99 -17.36 -2.15
C GLY A 233 -6.82 -16.80 -0.74
N LEU A 234 -7.02 -15.47 -0.60
CA LEU A 234 -6.88 -14.78 0.68
C LEU A 234 -8.13 -14.86 1.55
N GLU A 235 -9.29 -15.19 0.97
CA GLU A 235 -10.54 -15.31 1.72
C GLU A 235 -10.45 -16.47 2.72
N GLY A 236 -10.79 -16.22 3.96
CA GLY A 236 -10.66 -17.18 5.07
C GLY A 236 -9.24 -17.32 5.65
N MET A 237 -8.22 -16.63 5.11
CA MET A 237 -6.85 -16.71 5.63
C MET A 237 -6.58 -15.69 6.75
N ASP A 238 -6.19 -16.17 7.93
CA ASP A 238 -5.66 -15.35 9.03
C ASP A 238 -4.16 -15.12 8.85
N LEU A 239 -3.79 -14.24 7.92
CA LEU A 239 -2.40 -13.87 7.69
C LEU A 239 -1.86 -12.88 8.74
N ALA A 240 -2.74 -12.17 9.44
CA ALA A 240 -2.35 -11.27 10.49
C ALA A 240 -1.59 -11.99 11.63
N ARG A 241 -2.03 -13.19 11.98
CA ARG A 241 -1.33 -14.03 12.97
C ARG A 241 0.06 -14.46 12.53
N GLU A 242 0.27 -14.67 11.23
CA GLU A 242 1.56 -15.10 10.68
C GLU A 242 2.60 -13.95 10.66
N VAL A 243 2.15 -12.71 10.45
CA VAL A 243 3.05 -11.55 10.37
C VAL A 243 3.19 -10.79 11.69
N SER A 244 2.27 -10.99 12.63
CA SER A 244 2.29 -10.37 13.95
C SER A 244 3.57 -10.72 14.74
N ALA A 245 4.02 -9.79 15.57
CA ALA A 245 5.10 -10.03 16.50
C ALA A 245 4.75 -11.18 17.47
N THR A 246 5.71 -12.02 17.77
CA THR A 246 5.54 -13.15 18.72
C THR A 246 5.71 -12.71 20.18
N GLN A 247 6.32 -11.55 20.41
CA GLN A 247 6.58 -10.98 21.73
C GLN A 247 6.35 -9.48 21.69
N ARG A 248 5.97 -8.91 22.83
CA ARG A 248 5.87 -7.46 22.98
C ARG A 248 7.25 -6.81 22.85
N TYR A 249 7.26 -5.59 22.27
CA TYR A 249 8.44 -4.73 22.20
C TYR A 249 8.04 -3.26 22.27
N ASP A 250 8.98 -2.41 22.65
CA ASP A 250 8.77 -0.97 22.66
C ASP A 250 9.32 -0.31 21.41
N TRP A 251 8.66 0.75 20.97
CA TRP A 251 9.05 1.53 19.81
C TRP A 251 9.11 3.02 20.15
N ASN A 252 10.23 3.65 19.83
CA ASN A 252 10.46 5.07 20.08
C ASN A 252 11.14 5.81 18.91
N GLU A 253 11.41 5.12 17.79
CA GLU A 253 11.97 5.74 16.61
C GLU A 253 10.94 6.66 15.95
N LYS A 254 11.35 7.91 15.63
CA LYS A 254 10.56 8.95 15.01
C LYS A 254 10.69 8.96 13.49
N LEU A 255 9.96 9.86 12.83
CA LEU A 255 10.05 10.05 11.38
C LEU A 255 11.45 10.46 10.93
N TRP A 256 11.83 10.01 9.73
CA TRP A 256 13.08 10.37 9.08
C TRP A 256 13.14 11.87 8.79
N GLN A 257 14.25 12.49 9.10
CA GLN A 257 14.52 13.91 8.83
C GLN A 257 15.79 14.04 8.01
N TRP A 258 15.79 15.04 7.11
CA TRP A 258 16.96 15.34 6.32
C TRP A 258 18.14 15.70 7.24
N ASP A 259 19.33 15.17 6.93
CA ASP A 259 20.60 15.28 7.67
C ASP A 259 20.67 14.58 9.03
N GLU A 260 19.53 14.19 9.64
CA GLU A 260 19.50 13.53 10.96
C GLU A 260 19.15 12.04 10.87
N GLY A 261 18.48 11.61 9.78
CA GLY A 261 17.95 10.25 9.67
C GLY A 261 16.77 10.03 10.62
N TYR A 262 16.69 8.83 11.20
CA TYR A 262 15.67 8.47 12.20
C TYR A 262 16.13 8.85 13.61
N SER A 263 15.47 9.82 14.23
CA SER A 263 15.70 10.20 15.62
C SER A 263 14.87 9.37 16.60
N GLN A 264 15.12 9.53 17.91
CA GLN A 264 14.44 8.78 18.96
C GLN A 264 13.52 9.71 19.78
N GLN A 265 12.35 9.21 20.18
CA GLN A 265 11.48 9.90 21.15
C GLN A 265 12.09 9.75 22.56
N THR A 266 12.53 10.87 23.14
CA THR A 266 13.18 10.90 24.47
C THR A 266 12.31 11.49 25.57
N LYS A 267 11.20 12.15 25.20
CA LYS A 267 10.27 12.81 26.14
C LYS A 267 8.82 12.44 25.79
N PRO A 268 8.42 11.19 26.03
CA PRO A 268 7.07 10.75 25.71
C PRO A 268 6.04 11.46 26.61
N ARG A 269 4.90 11.81 26.01
CA ARG A 269 3.74 12.40 26.71
C ARG A 269 2.65 11.37 26.94
N PHE A 270 2.57 10.35 26.08
CA PHE A 270 1.49 9.36 26.09
C PHE A 270 2.07 7.94 26.03
N LYS A 271 1.37 7.01 26.66
CA LYS A 271 1.60 5.56 26.54
C LYS A 271 0.56 4.98 25.59
N VAL A 272 1.01 4.42 24.48
CA VAL A 272 0.14 3.76 23.50
C VAL A 272 0.46 2.28 23.45
N VAL A 273 -0.56 1.43 23.53
CA VAL A 273 -0.42 0.02 23.23
C VAL A 273 -0.96 -0.23 21.83
N ALA A 274 -0.13 -0.76 20.95
CA ALA A 274 -0.46 -1.08 19.57
C ALA A 274 -0.65 -2.60 19.41
N MET A 275 -1.84 -3.05 19.03
CA MET A 275 -2.09 -4.42 18.61
C MET A 275 -1.52 -4.62 17.22
N ASP A 276 -0.61 -5.57 17.09
CA ASP A 276 0.14 -5.83 15.87
C ASP A 276 -0.54 -6.89 14.99
N PHE A 277 -1.24 -6.45 13.97
CA PHE A 277 -1.78 -7.29 12.89
C PHE A 277 -0.86 -7.35 11.67
N GLY A 278 0.34 -6.75 11.73
CA GLY A 278 1.29 -6.54 10.66
C GLY A 278 1.65 -5.06 10.52
N ALA A 279 2.03 -4.44 11.64
CA ALA A 279 2.27 -3.01 11.73
C ALA A 279 3.42 -2.55 10.84
N LYS A 280 3.18 -1.55 10.00
CA LYS A 280 4.22 -0.81 9.30
C LYS A 280 5.02 0.03 10.29
N ARG A 281 6.35 0.02 10.13
CA ARG A 281 7.25 0.86 10.94
C ARG A 281 6.89 2.34 10.86
N ASN A 282 6.48 2.81 9.67
CA ASN A 282 6.15 4.23 9.51
C ASN A 282 4.92 4.65 10.32
N ILE A 283 3.97 3.76 10.58
CA ILE A 283 2.86 4.01 11.50
C ILE A 283 3.39 4.23 12.92
N LEU A 284 4.28 3.35 13.39
CA LEU A 284 4.87 3.45 14.73
C LEU A 284 5.71 4.72 14.86
N ARG A 285 6.43 5.11 13.79
CA ARG A 285 7.17 6.39 13.72
C ARG A 285 6.24 7.60 13.81
N CYS A 286 5.10 7.57 13.12
CA CYS A 286 4.10 8.64 13.20
C CYS A 286 3.52 8.78 14.62
N LEU A 287 3.27 7.68 15.31
CA LEU A 287 2.84 7.71 16.72
C LEU A 287 3.94 8.29 17.61
N ALA A 288 5.19 7.84 17.46
CA ALA A 288 6.32 8.37 18.24
C ALA A 288 6.54 9.87 17.98
N GLU A 289 6.34 10.35 16.73
CA GLU A 289 6.40 11.78 16.38
C GLU A 289 5.36 12.62 17.14
N GLN A 290 4.18 12.05 17.44
CA GLN A 290 3.16 12.71 18.27
C GLN A 290 3.47 12.66 19.78
N GLY A 291 4.63 12.15 20.18
CA GLY A 291 5.03 12.04 21.59
C GLY A 291 4.54 10.77 22.27
N CYS A 292 4.21 9.74 21.52
CA CYS A 292 3.83 8.45 22.07
C CYS A 292 5.06 7.57 22.36
N ASN A 293 5.08 6.96 23.54
CA ASN A 293 5.86 5.75 23.80
C ASN A 293 4.98 4.57 23.43
N VAL A 294 5.36 3.81 22.39
CA VAL A 294 4.51 2.76 21.84
C VAL A 294 5.01 1.40 22.32
N THR A 295 4.14 0.66 23.00
CA THR A 295 4.36 -0.77 23.28
C THR A 295 3.57 -1.58 22.28
N VAL A 296 4.26 -2.30 21.40
CA VAL A 296 3.66 -3.18 20.39
C VAL A 296 3.44 -4.55 21.01
N VAL A 297 2.22 -5.08 20.88
CA VAL A 297 1.83 -6.38 21.42
C VAL A 297 1.29 -7.30 20.33
N PRO A 298 1.44 -8.63 20.45
CA PRO A 298 0.89 -9.60 19.50
C PRO A 298 -0.61 -9.39 19.27
N ALA A 299 -1.09 -9.72 18.07
CA ALA A 299 -2.51 -9.65 17.69
C ALA A 299 -3.46 -10.40 18.63
N THR A 300 -2.97 -11.43 19.31
CA THR A 300 -3.72 -12.30 20.22
C THR A 300 -3.70 -11.86 21.69
N THR A 301 -3.11 -10.69 21.99
CA THR A 301 -3.02 -10.17 23.35
C THR A 301 -4.40 -9.80 23.87
N SER A 302 -4.73 -10.22 25.11
CA SER A 302 -6.03 -9.95 25.73
C SER A 302 -6.22 -8.47 26.06
N ALA A 303 -7.47 -8.02 26.09
CA ALA A 303 -7.80 -6.66 26.49
C ALA A 303 -7.40 -6.40 27.95
N GLU A 304 -7.51 -7.40 28.82
CA GLU A 304 -7.08 -7.34 30.21
C GLU A 304 -5.59 -7.04 30.34
N ASP A 305 -4.74 -7.74 29.56
CA ASP A 305 -3.29 -7.53 29.55
C ASP A 305 -2.93 -6.14 29.00
N ILE A 306 -3.63 -5.71 27.93
CA ILE A 306 -3.44 -4.37 27.35
C ILE A 306 -3.81 -3.29 28.38
N LEU A 307 -4.98 -3.40 29.03
CA LEU A 307 -5.45 -2.42 30.00
C LEU A 307 -4.59 -2.43 31.28
N ALA A 308 -4.02 -3.57 31.67
CA ALA A 308 -3.09 -3.68 32.81
C ALA A 308 -1.79 -2.87 32.57
N MET A 309 -1.41 -2.58 31.31
CA MET A 309 -0.30 -1.69 31.00
C MET A 309 -0.64 -0.20 31.23
N ASN A 310 -1.91 0.10 31.58
CA ASN A 310 -2.43 1.46 31.78
C ASN A 310 -2.11 2.39 30.59
N PRO A 311 -2.57 2.10 29.37
CA PRO A 311 -2.34 2.97 28.21
C PRO A 311 -3.21 4.22 28.26
N ASP A 312 -2.72 5.31 27.67
CA ASP A 312 -3.51 6.51 27.39
C ASP A 312 -4.39 6.32 26.15
N GLY A 313 -3.96 5.47 25.22
CA GLY A 313 -4.72 5.09 24.03
C GLY A 313 -4.31 3.73 23.48
N VAL A 314 -5.20 3.12 22.71
CA VAL A 314 -4.98 1.84 22.03
C VAL A 314 -4.97 2.06 20.53
N PHE A 315 -3.99 1.47 19.86
CA PHE A 315 -3.85 1.53 18.42
C PHE A 315 -4.07 0.14 17.80
N LEU A 316 -4.85 0.05 16.72
CA LEU A 316 -5.11 -1.16 15.95
C LEU A 316 -4.38 -1.03 14.60
N SER A 317 -3.36 -1.83 14.38
CA SER A 317 -2.49 -1.67 13.22
C SER A 317 -3.14 -2.12 11.90
N ASN A 318 -2.51 -1.79 10.78
CA ASN A 318 -2.73 -2.41 9.49
C ASN A 318 -2.32 -3.90 9.52
N GLY A 319 -2.67 -4.64 8.47
CA GLY A 319 -2.27 -6.04 8.31
C GLY A 319 -2.89 -6.70 7.10
N PRO A 320 -2.46 -7.93 6.79
CA PRO A 320 -2.94 -8.75 5.68
C PRO A 320 -4.08 -9.68 6.07
N GLY A 321 -4.65 -10.34 5.05
CA GLY A 321 -5.57 -11.46 5.20
C GLY A 321 -7.04 -11.05 5.25
N ASP A 322 -7.86 -12.03 5.61
CA ASP A 322 -9.31 -11.84 5.75
C ASP A 322 -9.64 -11.27 7.14
N PRO A 323 -10.28 -10.08 7.21
CA PRO A 323 -10.70 -9.52 8.48
C PRO A 323 -11.67 -10.40 9.26
N ALA A 324 -12.48 -11.23 8.61
CA ALA A 324 -13.39 -12.14 9.31
C ALA A 324 -12.62 -13.24 10.07
N ALA A 325 -11.57 -13.79 9.45
CA ALA A 325 -10.73 -14.82 10.08
C ALA A 325 -9.92 -14.25 11.27
N THR A 326 -9.28 -13.10 11.09
CA THR A 326 -8.58 -12.38 12.17
C THR A 326 -9.56 -11.95 13.28
N GLY A 327 -10.79 -11.62 12.91
CA GLY A 327 -11.84 -11.17 13.81
C GLY A 327 -12.27 -12.22 14.84
N GLU A 328 -12.10 -13.52 14.58
CA GLU A 328 -12.50 -14.58 15.51
C GLU A 328 -11.89 -14.38 16.90
N TYR A 329 -10.64 -13.98 16.99
CA TYR A 329 -9.97 -13.72 18.27
C TYR A 329 -9.84 -12.23 18.61
N ALA A 330 -9.68 -11.34 17.62
CA ALA A 330 -9.41 -9.93 17.86
C ALA A 330 -10.68 -9.14 18.23
N VAL A 331 -11.83 -9.44 17.59
CA VAL A 331 -13.08 -8.69 17.80
C VAL A 331 -13.57 -8.73 19.25
N PRO A 332 -13.60 -9.88 19.97
CA PRO A 332 -13.99 -9.89 21.38
C PRO A 332 -13.12 -8.99 22.25
N GLU A 333 -11.82 -8.96 22.01
CA GLU A 333 -10.88 -8.13 22.78
C GLU A 333 -11.04 -6.65 22.44
N ILE A 334 -11.20 -6.29 21.17
CA ILE A 334 -11.43 -4.90 20.74
C ILE A 334 -12.74 -4.35 21.34
N ARG A 335 -13.80 -5.15 21.45
CA ARG A 335 -15.05 -4.75 22.13
C ARG A 335 -14.81 -4.34 23.59
N LYS A 336 -13.99 -5.11 24.32
CA LYS A 336 -13.61 -4.77 25.71
C LYS A 336 -12.79 -3.49 25.77
N LEU A 337 -11.84 -3.30 24.83
CA LEU A 337 -11.04 -2.09 24.73
C LEU A 337 -11.90 -0.85 24.43
N VAL A 338 -12.86 -0.94 23.52
CA VAL A 338 -13.83 0.14 23.24
C VAL A 338 -14.72 0.43 24.46
N ALA A 339 -15.15 -0.61 25.18
CA ALA A 339 -15.96 -0.49 26.38
C ALA A 339 -15.19 0.19 27.54
N SER A 340 -13.87 0.09 27.60
CA SER A 340 -13.02 0.72 28.62
C SER A 340 -13.06 2.26 28.58
N GLY A 341 -13.55 2.86 27.47
CA GLY A 341 -13.59 4.31 27.29
C GLY A 341 -12.26 4.94 26.89
N LYS A 342 -11.18 4.19 26.76
CA LYS A 342 -9.90 4.67 26.26
C LYS A 342 -10.01 5.10 24.78
N PRO A 343 -9.24 6.10 24.33
CA PRO A 343 -9.10 6.42 22.93
C PRO A 343 -8.62 5.22 22.11
N VAL A 344 -9.30 4.95 20.97
CA VAL A 344 -8.94 3.89 20.06
C VAL A 344 -8.82 4.45 18.64
N PHE A 345 -7.69 4.14 17.97
CA PHE A 345 -7.45 4.48 16.58
C PHE A 345 -7.07 3.24 15.78
N GLY A 346 -7.72 3.01 14.63
CA GLY A 346 -7.46 1.87 13.74
C GLY A 346 -7.11 2.29 12.32
N ILE A 347 -6.16 1.58 11.69
CA ILE A 347 -5.73 1.80 10.31
C ILE A 347 -5.87 0.50 9.50
N CYS A 348 -6.46 0.59 8.31
CA CYS A 348 -6.60 -0.49 7.33
C CYS A 348 -7.25 -1.76 7.93
N LEU A 349 -6.53 -2.84 8.21
CA LEU A 349 -7.10 -3.99 8.91
C LEU A 349 -7.64 -3.62 10.29
N GLY A 350 -6.96 -2.73 11.03
CA GLY A 350 -7.44 -2.20 12.31
C GLY A 350 -8.76 -1.44 12.20
N HIS A 351 -9.03 -0.78 11.06
CA HIS A 351 -10.32 -0.18 10.76
C HIS A 351 -11.40 -1.26 10.57
N GLN A 352 -11.08 -2.30 9.80
CA GLN A 352 -12.00 -3.42 9.57
C GLN A 352 -12.30 -4.19 10.86
N MET A 353 -11.28 -4.41 11.71
CA MET A 353 -11.44 -5.03 13.02
C MET A 353 -12.33 -4.19 13.95
N LEU A 354 -12.14 -2.86 13.96
CA LEU A 354 -12.98 -1.95 14.74
C LEU A 354 -14.43 -1.98 14.22
N ALA A 355 -14.64 -1.96 12.92
CA ALA A 355 -15.97 -2.05 12.32
C ALA A 355 -16.70 -3.33 12.72
N LEU A 356 -16.02 -4.50 12.63
CA LEU A 356 -16.55 -5.79 13.09
C LEU A 356 -16.85 -5.79 14.59
N ALA A 357 -16.00 -5.19 15.40
CA ALA A 357 -16.22 -5.08 16.85
C ALA A 357 -17.44 -4.22 17.20
N LEU A 358 -17.71 -3.20 16.39
CA LEU A 358 -18.90 -2.34 16.52
C LEU A 358 -20.17 -2.96 15.93
N GLY A 359 -20.08 -4.09 15.23
CA GLY A 359 -21.22 -4.84 14.70
C GLY A 359 -21.50 -4.67 13.21
N ALA A 360 -20.59 -4.01 12.47
CA ALA A 360 -20.63 -3.97 11.01
C ALA A 360 -20.09 -5.27 10.39
N ARG A 361 -20.13 -5.38 9.06
CA ARG A 361 -19.58 -6.50 8.27
C ARG A 361 -18.47 -6.02 7.35
N THR A 362 -17.65 -6.96 6.89
CA THR A 362 -16.66 -6.74 5.84
C THR A 362 -16.98 -7.56 4.60
N VAL A 363 -16.53 -7.09 3.44
CA VAL A 363 -16.75 -7.73 2.14
C VAL A 363 -15.44 -7.77 1.35
N LYS A 364 -15.22 -8.86 0.60
CA LYS A 364 -14.11 -8.96 -0.37
C LYS A 364 -14.40 -8.03 -1.54
N MET A 365 -13.43 -7.22 -1.93
CA MET A 365 -13.54 -6.34 -3.09
C MET A 365 -13.18 -7.08 -4.38
N HIS A 366 -13.74 -6.62 -5.51
CA HIS A 366 -13.44 -7.21 -6.82
C HIS A 366 -11.98 -7.08 -7.21
N GLN A 367 -11.39 -5.89 -7.06
CA GLN A 367 -10.00 -5.60 -7.47
C GLN A 367 -9.13 -4.98 -6.37
N GLY A 368 -9.72 -4.64 -5.22
CA GLY A 368 -9.05 -3.93 -4.13
C GLY A 368 -8.65 -2.50 -4.47
N HIS A 369 -8.07 -1.83 -3.49
CA HIS A 369 -7.45 -0.51 -3.66
C HIS A 369 -5.97 -0.60 -3.32
N HIS A 370 -5.11 -0.35 -4.31
CA HIS A 370 -3.65 -0.41 -4.13
C HIS A 370 -2.98 0.73 -4.89
N GLY A 371 -2.44 1.69 -4.16
CA GLY A 371 -1.75 2.84 -4.74
C GLY A 371 -1.73 4.05 -3.83
N ALA A 372 -1.08 5.11 -4.29
CA ALA A 372 -0.85 6.34 -3.53
C ALA A 372 -1.58 7.56 -4.12
N ASN A 373 -2.68 7.35 -4.82
CA ASN A 373 -3.41 8.40 -5.55
C ASN A 373 -4.92 8.28 -5.42
N HIS A 374 -5.41 7.73 -4.30
CA HIS A 374 -6.83 7.51 -4.05
C HIS A 374 -7.48 8.75 -3.43
N PRO A 375 -8.45 9.39 -4.12
CA PRO A 375 -9.19 10.52 -3.56
C PRO A 375 -10.24 10.02 -2.58
N VAL A 376 -10.19 10.55 -1.37
CA VAL A 376 -11.12 10.25 -0.27
C VAL A 376 -11.80 11.52 0.19
N LYS A 377 -13.13 11.49 0.32
CA LYS A 377 -13.91 12.59 0.87
C LYS A 377 -13.99 12.42 2.39
N ASP A 378 -13.49 13.40 3.13
CA ASP A 378 -13.74 13.55 4.56
C ASP A 378 -15.06 14.29 4.78
N HIS A 379 -16.05 13.63 5.35
CA HIS A 379 -17.36 14.19 5.65
C HIS A 379 -17.30 15.17 6.83
N THR A 380 -16.31 15.04 7.72
CA THR A 380 -16.19 15.89 8.92
C THR A 380 -15.67 17.30 8.58
N THR A 381 -14.80 17.42 7.58
CA THR A 381 -14.24 18.70 7.14
C THR A 381 -14.77 19.16 5.78
N GLY A 382 -15.39 18.28 5.02
CA GLY A 382 -15.82 18.53 3.65
C GLY A 382 -14.69 18.52 2.61
N LYS A 383 -13.45 18.23 3.00
CA LYS A 383 -12.26 18.20 2.11
C LYS A 383 -12.17 16.88 1.33
N VAL A 384 -11.44 16.93 0.24
CA VAL A 384 -10.96 15.74 -0.47
C VAL A 384 -9.47 15.60 -0.21
N GLU A 385 -9.06 14.44 0.24
CA GLU A 385 -7.68 14.07 0.55
C GLU A 385 -7.21 13.05 -0.48
N ILE A 386 -5.95 13.16 -0.91
CA ILE A 386 -5.31 12.13 -1.71
C ILE A 386 -4.58 11.19 -0.76
N THR A 387 -4.90 9.91 -0.83
CA THR A 387 -4.47 8.93 0.17
C THR A 387 -3.75 7.74 -0.45
N SER A 388 -2.96 7.06 0.37
CA SER A 388 -2.39 5.75 0.05
C SER A 388 -3.32 4.65 0.53
N MET A 389 -3.54 3.62 -0.31
CA MET A 389 -4.39 2.49 0.01
C MET A 389 -3.73 1.16 -0.35
N ASN A 390 -3.98 0.14 0.47
CA ASN A 390 -3.55 -1.22 0.26
C ASN A 390 -4.50 -2.20 0.95
N HIS A 391 -5.61 -2.52 0.31
CA HIS A 391 -6.59 -3.46 0.88
C HIS A 391 -7.43 -4.16 -0.19
N GLY A 392 -7.74 -5.45 0.04
CA GLY A 392 -8.63 -6.25 -0.80
C GLY A 392 -10.00 -6.51 -0.15
N PHE A 393 -10.21 -6.01 1.07
CA PHE A 393 -11.49 -6.08 1.79
C PHE A 393 -11.91 -4.66 2.19
N ALA A 394 -13.21 -4.44 2.34
CA ALA A 394 -13.77 -3.16 2.78
C ALA A 394 -14.89 -3.37 3.80
N VAL A 395 -15.17 -2.36 4.60
CA VAL A 395 -16.36 -2.34 5.47
C VAL A 395 -17.60 -2.15 4.60
N ASP A 396 -18.59 -3.04 4.78
CA ASP A 396 -19.91 -2.91 4.19
C ASP A 396 -20.65 -1.73 4.84
N ARG A 397 -20.72 -0.60 4.12
CA ARG A 397 -21.28 0.64 4.66
C ARG A 397 -22.77 0.53 5.04
N ASP A 398 -23.53 -0.35 4.34
CA ASP A 398 -24.94 -0.57 4.62
C ASP A 398 -25.17 -1.38 5.90
N SER A 399 -24.11 -1.98 6.45
CA SER A 399 -24.12 -2.72 7.69
C SER A 399 -23.76 -1.88 8.93
N LEU A 400 -23.42 -0.59 8.75
CA LEU A 400 -23.01 0.28 9.87
C LEU A 400 -24.15 0.46 10.87
N PRO A 401 -23.93 0.21 12.18
CA PRO A 401 -24.92 0.45 13.22
C PRO A 401 -25.24 1.94 13.39
N ALA A 402 -26.42 2.28 13.89
CA ALA A 402 -26.90 3.67 14.01
C ALA A 402 -26.00 4.58 14.91
N ASN A 403 -25.22 3.99 15.83
CA ASN A 403 -24.27 4.69 16.68
C ASN A 403 -22.86 4.84 16.06
N VAL A 404 -22.65 4.32 14.85
CA VAL A 404 -21.42 4.46 14.08
C VAL A 404 -21.66 5.44 12.93
N GLU A 405 -20.76 6.39 12.77
CA GLU A 405 -20.81 7.40 11.72
C GLU A 405 -19.72 7.11 10.66
N GLU A 406 -20.10 7.14 9.37
CA GLU A 406 -19.14 7.13 8.28
C GLU A 406 -18.49 8.51 8.20
N THR A 407 -17.16 8.54 8.34
CA THR A 407 -16.38 9.79 8.31
C THR A 407 -15.68 10.03 6.97
N HIS A 408 -15.33 8.97 6.26
CA HIS A 408 -14.59 9.04 5.01
C HIS A 408 -15.17 8.08 3.98
N VAL A 409 -15.18 8.49 2.69
CA VAL A 409 -15.67 7.69 1.57
C VAL A 409 -14.73 7.81 0.37
N SER A 410 -14.47 6.69 -0.31
CA SER A 410 -13.74 6.65 -1.58
C SER A 410 -14.53 7.36 -2.68
N LEU A 411 -13.87 8.26 -3.43
CA LEU A 411 -14.48 8.90 -4.61
C LEU A 411 -14.35 8.06 -5.88
N PHE A 412 -13.65 6.92 -5.83
CA PHE A 412 -13.58 6.02 -6.98
C PHE A 412 -14.80 5.12 -7.08
N ASP A 413 -15.29 4.58 -5.96
CA ASP A 413 -16.32 3.56 -5.95
C ASP A 413 -17.36 3.70 -4.82
N GLY A 414 -17.21 4.72 -3.97
CA GLY A 414 -18.12 4.96 -2.84
C GLY A 414 -17.93 4.00 -1.66
N SER A 415 -16.86 3.20 -1.62
CA SER A 415 -16.58 2.33 -0.48
C SER A 415 -16.28 3.12 0.78
N ASN A 416 -16.58 2.54 1.96
CA ASN A 416 -16.28 3.16 3.25
C ASN A 416 -14.77 3.27 3.44
N CYS A 417 -14.31 4.45 3.83
CA CYS A 417 -12.89 4.74 4.11
C CYS A 417 -12.64 5.25 5.52
N GLY A 418 -13.64 5.29 6.38
CA GLY A 418 -13.46 5.68 7.77
C GLY A 418 -14.75 5.71 8.56
N ILE A 419 -14.65 5.39 9.84
CA ILE A 419 -15.75 5.39 10.79
C ILE A 419 -15.36 6.05 12.11
N GLN A 420 -16.37 6.51 12.83
CA GLN A 420 -16.24 7.02 14.21
C GLN A 420 -17.42 6.53 15.06
N LEU A 421 -17.16 6.13 16.31
CA LEU A 421 -18.22 5.84 17.27
C LEU A 421 -18.71 7.16 17.87
N LYS A 422 -20.00 7.46 17.71
CA LYS A 422 -20.60 8.72 18.14
C LYS A 422 -20.39 8.98 19.64
N GLY A 423 -19.87 10.17 19.97
CA GLY A 423 -19.65 10.58 21.35
C GLY A 423 -18.51 9.88 22.09
N LYS A 424 -17.67 9.11 21.40
CA LYS A 424 -16.52 8.42 21.98
C LYS A 424 -15.23 8.76 21.21
N PRO A 425 -14.06 8.73 21.85
CA PRO A 425 -12.77 8.95 21.20
C PRO A 425 -12.29 7.68 20.46
N VAL A 426 -13.16 7.11 19.62
CA VAL A 426 -12.95 5.84 18.92
C VAL A 426 -13.22 6.05 17.44
N TYR A 427 -12.20 5.90 16.59
CA TYR A 427 -12.30 6.12 15.15
C TYR A 427 -11.26 5.30 14.39
N SER A 428 -11.47 5.17 13.09
CA SER A 428 -10.55 4.46 12.22
C SER A 428 -10.67 4.89 10.77
N VAL A 429 -9.63 4.60 9.98
CA VAL A 429 -9.58 4.87 8.55
C VAL A 429 -9.07 3.67 7.78
N GLN A 430 -9.60 3.45 6.57
CA GLN A 430 -9.21 2.37 5.68
C GLN A 430 -7.89 2.67 4.96
N HIS A 431 -7.64 3.95 4.64
CA HIS A 431 -6.42 4.41 4.01
C HIS A 431 -5.25 4.47 5.01
N HIS A 432 -4.05 4.66 4.48
CA HIS A 432 -2.80 4.73 5.22
C HIS A 432 -2.35 6.18 5.42
N PRO A 433 -2.69 6.83 6.56
CA PRO A 433 -2.32 8.23 6.81
C PRO A 433 -0.82 8.42 7.03
N GLU A 434 -0.08 7.35 7.34
CA GLU A 434 1.37 7.35 7.47
C GLU A 434 2.08 7.46 6.12
N ALA A 435 1.36 7.27 5.01
CA ALA A 435 1.90 7.18 3.66
C ALA A 435 2.99 6.08 3.54
N SER A 436 4.18 6.40 3.08
CA SER A 436 5.33 5.48 2.94
C SER A 436 5.03 4.23 2.07
N PRO A 437 4.90 4.44 0.74
CA PRO A 437 4.90 5.73 0.03
C PRO A 437 3.52 6.40 0.02
N GLY A 438 3.50 7.69 -0.28
CA GLY A 438 2.27 8.39 -0.60
C GLY A 438 2.19 9.83 -0.10
N PRO A 439 1.04 10.49 -0.36
CA PRO A 439 0.75 11.83 0.11
C PRO A 439 0.46 11.85 1.61
N GLN A 440 0.63 13.02 2.22
CA GLN A 440 0.52 13.23 3.66
C GLN A 440 -0.75 14.01 4.06
N ASP A 441 -1.74 14.10 3.17
CA ASP A 441 -2.96 14.89 3.39
C ASP A 441 -3.69 14.48 4.68
N SER A 442 -3.66 13.19 5.04
CA SER A 442 -4.33 12.62 6.21
C SER A 442 -3.44 12.42 7.46
N HIS A 443 -2.20 12.91 7.43
CA HIS A 443 -1.26 12.83 8.58
C HIS A 443 -1.83 13.41 9.89
N TYR A 444 -2.71 14.41 9.81
CA TYR A 444 -3.39 15.03 10.96
C TYR A 444 -4.16 14.02 11.84
N LEU A 445 -4.49 12.85 11.32
CA LEU A 445 -5.19 11.82 12.10
C LEU A 445 -4.36 11.33 13.29
N PHE A 446 -3.04 11.28 13.18
CA PHE A 446 -2.18 10.97 14.33
C PHE A 446 -2.24 12.05 15.40
N ALA A 447 -2.26 13.33 15.02
CA ALA A 447 -2.44 14.44 15.95
C ALA A 447 -3.84 14.44 16.61
N ARG A 448 -4.89 14.02 15.87
CA ARG A 448 -6.24 13.81 16.42
C ARG A 448 -6.22 12.75 17.52
N PHE A 449 -5.49 11.65 17.33
CA PHE A 449 -5.35 10.60 18.35
C PHE A 449 -4.66 11.14 19.61
N ALA A 450 -3.57 11.89 19.46
CA ALA A 450 -2.90 12.55 20.58
C ALA A 450 -3.82 13.50 21.33
N ALA A 451 -4.62 14.31 20.62
CA ALA A 451 -5.59 15.23 21.25
C ALA A 451 -6.70 14.48 22.02
N TYR A 452 -7.13 13.31 21.56
CA TYR A 452 -8.09 12.48 22.31
C TYR A 452 -7.48 11.93 23.60
N MET A 453 -6.21 11.50 23.58
CA MET A 453 -5.50 11.07 24.79
C MET A 453 -5.30 12.23 25.77
N GLU A 454 -4.93 13.41 25.28
CA GLU A 454 -4.77 14.61 26.13
C GLU A 454 -6.08 14.97 26.84
N LYS A 455 -7.20 14.96 26.11
CA LYS A 455 -8.53 15.23 26.68
C LYS A 455 -8.99 14.15 27.67
N ALA A 456 -8.57 12.91 27.50
CA ALA A 456 -8.94 11.80 28.40
C ALA A 456 -8.13 11.81 29.70
N ASN A 457 -6.94 12.43 29.71
CA ASN A 457 -6.05 12.52 30.86
C ASN A 457 -6.23 13.83 31.66
N GLY A 458 -6.88 14.84 31.10
CA GLY A 458 -7.20 16.14 31.76
C GLY A 458 -8.62 16.21 32.22
#